data_dfa5f74852d0a623a10c540439cbac61
#
_entry.id   dfa5f74852d0a623a10c540439cbac61
#
_cell.length_a   1.000
_cell.length_b   1.000
_cell.length_c   1.000
_cell.angle_alpha   90.00
_cell.angle_beta   90.00
_cell.angle_gamma   90.00
#
_symmetry.space_group_name_H-M   'P 1'
#
loop_
_entity.id
_entity.type
_entity.pdbx_description
1 polymer ?
#
loop_
_entity_poly.entity_id
_entity_poly.type
_entity_poly.pdbx_seq_one_letter_code
_entity_poly.pdbx_strand_id
1 'polypeptide(L)'
;MKKLAFTFVLLLSFACSKDDNSIPNNLVDPIIGSWQSSFVLTDENEAGQVVDISANGIIIFNADGTGSRNLLVTTDGGEPQESNETFEWENLSSALNSSETTQNYAINGDAFTAVFTSNFSSLDLSEDGGDLQISMTRN
;
A
#
# COMPACT_ATOMS: atom_id res chain seq x y z
N MET A 1 21.61 75.67 9.47
CA MET A 1 22.56 74.58 9.29
C MET A 1 22.07 73.42 10.17
N LYS A 2 21.21 72.56 9.66
CA LYS A 2 20.74 71.34 10.35
C LYS A 2 21.09 70.17 9.49
N LYS A 3 22.07 69.43 9.97
CA LYS A 3 22.51 68.18 9.28
C LYS A 3 21.48 67.11 9.52
N LEU A 4 20.73 66.68 8.47
CA LEU A 4 19.88 65.53 8.50
C LEU A 4 20.77 64.33 8.30
N ALA A 5 21.00 63.62 9.38
CA ALA A 5 21.60 62.26 9.29
C ALA A 5 20.55 61.26 8.81
N PHE A 6 20.69 60.81 7.58
CA PHE A 6 19.85 59.78 7.01
C PHE A 6 20.42 58.43 7.47
N THR A 7 19.85 57.92 8.55
CA THR A 7 20.20 56.59 9.03
C THR A 7 19.55 55.58 8.12
N PHE A 8 20.34 55.00 7.22
CA PHE A 8 19.94 53.89 6.37
C PHE A 8 19.91 52.63 7.23
N VAL A 9 18.73 52.30 7.72
CA VAL A 9 18.50 51.00 8.37
C VAL A 9 18.52 49.94 7.30
N LEU A 10 19.63 49.26 7.19
CA LEU A 10 19.80 48.10 6.35
C LEU A 10 19.02 46.95 7.01
N LEU A 11 17.78 46.73 6.56
CA LEU A 11 17.01 45.56 6.89
C LEU A 11 17.67 44.36 6.18
N LEU A 12 18.57 43.71 6.90
CA LEU A 12 19.00 42.37 6.55
C LEU A 12 17.78 41.44 6.67
N SER A 13 17.04 41.33 5.60
CA SER A 13 16.14 40.22 5.40
C SER A 13 16.99 38.94 5.40
N PHE A 14 17.05 38.30 6.56
CA PHE A 14 17.42 36.89 6.62
C PHE A 14 16.36 36.15 5.80
N ALA A 15 16.61 36.04 4.52
CA ALA A 15 16.01 34.97 3.74
C ALA A 15 16.52 33.67 4.37
N CYS A 16 15.73 33.14 5.29
CA CYS A 16 15.81 31.76 5.66
C CYS A 16 15.52 31.01 4.38
N SER A 17 16.54 30.69 3.60
CA SER A 17 16.44 29.61 2.65
C SER A 17 16.22 28.38 3.53
N LYS A 18 14.94 27.99 3.67
CA LYS A 18 14.63 26.61 3.89
C LYS A 18 15.41 25.90 2.79
N ASP A 19 16.49 25.26 3.16
CA ASP A 19 16.96 24.11 2.41
C ASP A 19 15.80 23.15 2.42
N ASP A 20 14.91 23.31 1.45
CA ASP A 20 14.05 22.26 1.00
C ASP A 20 14.98 21.18 0.42
N ASN A 21 15.68 20.47 1.32
CA ASN A 21 15.95 19.08 1.11
C ASN A 21 14.59 18.39 1.13
N SER A 22 13.70 18.82 0.25
CA SER A 22 12.64 18.00 -0.23
C SER A 22 13.35 16.86 -0.96
N ILE A 23 13.62 15.80 -0.20
CA ILE A 23 13.65 14.46 -0.75
C ILE A 23 12.50 14.47 -1.74
N PRO A 24 12.75 14.22 -3.04
CA PRO A 24 11.65 14.20 -3.99
C PRO A 24 10.63 13.21 -3.47
N ASN A 25 9.54 13.73 -2.87
CA ASN A 25 8.40 12.99 -2.35
C ASN A 25 7.57 12.38 -3.49
N ASN A 26 8.24 11.89 -4.52
CA ASN A 26 7.69 11.12 -5.62
C ASN A 26 7.95 9.62 -5.44
N LEU A 27 8.23 9.19 -4.23
CA LEU A 27 8.17 7.76 -3.93
C LEU A 27 6.70 7.39 -3.81
N VAL A 28 6.12 7.03 -4.94
CA VAL A 28 4.80 6.41 -4.97
C VAL A 28 4.94 5.07 -4.25
N ASP A 29 4.05 4.82 -3.28
CA ASP A 29 4.02 3.55 -2.58
C ASP A 29 3.96 2.40 -3.61
N PRO A 30 4.86 1.41 -3.53
CA PRO A 30 4.92 0.36 -4.54
C PRO A 30 3.67 -0.52 -4.58
N ILE A 31 2.81 -0.51 -3.56
CA ILE A 31 1.55 -1.27 -3.60
C ILE A 31 0.49 -0.59 -4.48
N ILE A 32 0.56 0.74 -4.66
CA ILE A 32 -0.43 1.48 -5.44
C ILE A 32 -0.49 0.98 -6.88
N GLY A 33 -1.69 0.67 -7.33
CA GLY A 33 -1.95 0.20 -8.69
C GLY A 33 -2.92 -0.97 -8.74
N SER A 34 -2.99 -1.59 -9.91
CA SER A 34 -3.85 -2.74 -10.20
C SER A 34 -3.03 -4.02 -10.23
N TRP A 35 -3.49 -5.03 -9.53
CA TRP A 35 -2.81 -6.29 -9.34
C TRP A 35 -3.71 -7.47 -9.72
N GLN A 36 -3.21 -8.35 -10.55
CA GLN A 36 -3.83 -9.67 -10.75
C GLN A 36 -3.44 -10.56 -9.57
N SER A 37 -4.42 -11.05 -8.85
CA SER A 37 -4.22 -11.90 -7.66
C SER A 37 -4.70 -13.33 -7.89
N SER A 38 -4.06 -14.25 -7.18
CA SER A 38 -4.49 -15.65 -7.09
C SER A 38 -4.05 -16.21 -5.73
N PHE A 39 -4.97 -16.83 -5.02
CA PHE A 39 -4.66 -17.50 -3.75
C PHE A 39 -5.58 -18.69 -3.50
N VAL A 40 -5.12 -19.57 -2.64
CA VAL A 40 -5.90 -20.69 -2.10
C VAL A 40 -5.75 -20.62 -0.58
N LEU A 41 -6.85 -20.76 0.12
CA LEU A 41 -6.86 -20.89 1.57
C LEU A 41 -7.75 -22.06 1.97
N THR A 42 -7.49 -22.60 3.14
CA THR A 42 -8.29 -23.67 3.73
C THR A 42 -9.02 -23.08 4.95
N ASP A 43 -10.31 -23.27 5.03
CA ASP A 43 -11.14 -22.76 6.10
C ASP A 43 -12.09 -23.86 6.60
N GLU A 44 -12.75 -23.64 7.72
CA GLU A 44 -13.81 -24.51 8.23
C GLU A 44 -15.18 -23.88 7.96
N ASN A 45 -16.07 -24.66 7.34
CA ASN A 45 -17.44 -24.23 7.16
C ASN A 45 -18.24 -24.30 8.48
N GLU A 46 -19.48 -23.80 8.49
CA GLU A 46 -20.36 -23.81 9.67
C GLU A 46 -20.63 -25.21 10.24
N ALA A 47 -20.41 -26.27 9.47
CA ALA A 47 -20.53 -27.66 9.89
C ALA A 47 -19.22 -28.25 10.46
N GLY A 48 -18.13 -27.46 10.56
CA GLY A 48 -16.81 -27.89 11.02
C GLY A 48 -16.07 -28.76 10.00
N GLN A 49 -16.43 -28.66 8.72
CA GLN A 49 -15.75 -29.36 7.64
C GLN A 49 -14.69 -28.43 7.04
N VAL A 50 -13.51 -28.97 6.83
CA VAL A 50 -12.42 -28.28 6.12
C VAL A 50 -12.79 -28.12 4.65
N VAL A 51 -12.76 -26.89 4.16
CA VAL A 51 -13.08 -26.52 2.78
C VAL A 51 -11.92 -25.77 2.14
N ASP A 52 -11.65 -26.06 0.87
CA ASP A 52 -10.68 -25.31 0.09
C ASP A 52 -11.37 -24.14 -0.62
N ILE A 53 -10.88 -22.94 -0.38
CA ILE A 53 -11.36 -21.72 -1.01
C ILE A 53 -10.25 -21.24 -1.95
N SER A 54 -10.54 -21.17 -3.24
CA SER A 54 -9.66 -20.54 -4.21
C SER A 54 -10.26 -19.21 -4.70
N ALA A 55 -9.43 -18.20 -4.86
CA ALA A 55 -9.85 -16.92 -5.39
C ALA A 55 -8.85 -16.42 -6.42
N ASN A 56 -9.36 -15.80 -7.48
CA ASN A 56 -8.55 -15.10 -8.47
C ASN A 56 -9.30 -13.87 -8.98
N GLY A 57 -8.56 -12.84 -9.33
CA GLY A 57 -9.15 -11.61 -9.84
C GLY A 57 -8.23 -10.40 -9.66
N ILE A 58 -8.83 -9.22 -9.60
CA ILE A 58 -8.11 -7.96 -9.55
C ILE A 58 -8.28 -7.32 -8.18
N ILE A 59 -7.16 -6.86 -7.64
CA ILE A 59 -7.10 -6.02 -6.44
C ILE A 59 -6.48 -4.68 -6.85
N ILE A 60 -7.11 -3.57 -6.46
CA ILE A 60 -6.65 -2.22 -6.76
C ILE A 60 -6.38 -1.50 -5.45
N PHE A 61 -5.19 -0.89 -5.33
CA PHE A 61 -4.81 0.00 -4.24
C PHE A 61 -4.72 1.43 -4.77
N ASN A 62 -5.55 2.32 -4.26
CA ASN A 62 -5.58 3.73 -4.64
C ASN A 62 -4.64 4.56 -3.77
N ALA A 63 -4.13 5.67 -4.31
CA ALA A 63 -3.20 6.56 -3.60
C ALA A 63 -3.84 7.30 -2.42
N ASP A 64 -5.15 7.26 -2.27
CA ASP A 64 -5.90 7.89 -1.18
C ASP A 64 -6.11 6.97 0.05
N GLY A 65 -5.50 5.78 0.05
CA GLY A 65 -5.64 4.80 1.13
C GLY A 65 -6.89 3.92 1.00
N THR A 66 -7.62 4.01 -0.11
CA THR A 66 -8.73 3.11 -0.40
C THR A 66 -8.31 2.01 -1.37
N GLY A 67 -9.07 0.95 -1.44
CA GLY A 67 -8.88 -0.10 -2.42
C GLY A 67 -10.16 -0.82 -2.77
N SER A 68 -10.09 -1.66 -3.78
CA SER A 68 -11.18 -2.53 -4.19
C SER A 68 -10.66 -3.89 -4.63
N ARG A 69 -11.46 -4.92 -4.44
CA ARG A 69 -11.21 -6.25 -4.97
C ARG A 69 -12.41 -6.76 -5.73
N ASN A 70 -12.14 -7.33 -6.90
CA ASN A 70 -13.10 -8.05 -7.72
C ASN A 70 -12.53 -9.44 -7.96
N LEU A 71 -13.07 -10.41 -7.28
CA LEU A 71 -12.56 -11.77 -7.24
C LEU A 71 -13.64 -12.76 -7.69
N LEU A 72 -13.21 -13.79 -8.40
CA LEU A 72 -13.97 -15.02 -8.58
C LEU A 72 -13.54 -16.00 -7.49
N VAL A 73 -14.46 -16.33 -6.62
CA VAL A 73 -14.25 -17.22 -5.47
C VAL A 73 -14.92 -18.56 -5.73
N THR A 74 -14.18 -19.62 -5.53
CA THR A 74 -14.67 -21.00 -5.69
C THR A 74 -14.42 -21.75 -4.39
N THR A 75 -15.44 -22.39 -3.85
CA THR A 75 -15.35 -23.23 -2.64
C THR A 75 -15.50 -24.69 -3.02
N ASP A 76 -14.56 -25.54 -2.60
CA ASP A 76 -14.54 -27.01 -2.87
C ASP A 76 -14.72 -27.37 -4.36
N GLY A 77 -14.19 -26.55 -5.26
CA GLY A 77 -14.36 -26.79 -6.71
C GLY A 77 -15.78 -26.59 -7.23
N GLY A 78 -16.65 -25.92 -6.47
CA GLY A 78 -18.01 -25.57 -6.88
C GLY A 78 -18.05 -24.49 -7.96
N GLU A 79 -19.23 -23.92 -8.21
CA GLU A 79 -19.39 -22.85 -9.18
C GLU A 79 -18.75 -21.56 -8.67
N PRO A 80 -17.94 -20.84 -9.49
CA PRO A 80 -17.34 -19.58 -9.12
C PRO A 80 -18.39 -18.51 -8.82
N GLN A 81 -18.18 -17.73 -7.78
CA GLN A 81 -19.02 -16.61 -7.40
C GLN A 81 -18.22 -15.31 -7.41
N GLU A 82 -18.82 -14.24 -7.90
CA GLU A 82 -18.19 -12.92 -7.86
C GLU A 82 -18.27 -12.34 -6.46
N SER A 83 -17.13 -11.84 -5.97
CA SER A 83 -17.00 -11.09 -4.73
C SER A 83 -16.41 -9.72 -5.06
N ASN A 84 -17.21 -8.67 -4.84
CA ASN A 84 -16.82 -7.28 -5.06
C ASN A 84 -16.85 -6.54 -3.72
N GLU A 85 -15.70 -6.10 -3.27
CA GLU A 85 -15.56 -5.42 -2.00
C GLU A 85 -14.61 -4.23 -2.10
N THR A 86 -14.80 -3.27 -1.19
CA THR A 86 -13.88 -2.15 -0.97
C THR A 86 -13.19 -2.31 0.37
N PHE A 87 -11.99 -1.76 0.50
CA PHE A 87 -11.21 -1.80 1.73
C PHE A 87 -10.44 -0.49 1.91
N GLU A 88 -9.97 -0.27 3.13
CA GLU A 88 -9.02 0.79 3.47
C GLU A 88 -7.65 0.17 3.70
N TRP A 89 -6.59 0.92 3.36
CA TRP A 89 -5.22 0.47 3.57
C TRP A 89 -4.31 1.63 3.96
N GLU A 90 -3.26 1.32 4.70
CA GLU A 90 -2.19 2.26 5.04
C GLU A 90 -0.83 1.54 5.08
N ASN A 91 0.23 2.25 4.74
CA ASN A 91 1.59 1.75 4.86
C ASN A 91 2.08 2.00 6.30
N LEU A 92 2.44 0.93 6.99
CA LEU A 92 2.97 0.96 8.36
C LEU A 92 4.50 1.06 8.41
N SER A 93 5.17 0.96 7.26
CA SER A 93 6.63 1.06 7.19
C SER A 93 7.08 2.49 7.44
N SER A 94 8.08 2.68 8.30
CA SER A 94 8.54 3.99 8.77
C SER A 94 9.27 4.82 7.71
N ALA A 95 9.61 4.25 6.57
CA ALA A 95 10.18 4.93 5.42
C ALA A 95 9.71 4.25 4.13
N LEU A 96 9.11 5.03 3.23
CA LEU A 96 8.94 4.63 1.83
C LEU A 96 10.34 4.62 1.20
N ASN A 97 10.97 3.47 1.23
CA ASN A 97 12.27 3.28 0.61
C ASN A 97 12.04 2.47 -0.66
N SER A 98 12.15 3.11 -1.81
CA SER A 98 11.97 2.46 -3.12
C SER A 98 12.95 1.31 -3.39
N SER A 99 13.92 1.11 -2.52
CA SER A 99 14.85 -0.01 -2.57
C SER A 99 14.49 -1.16 -1.63
N GLU A 100 13.55 -0.95 -0.70
CA GLU A 100 13.11 -2.01 0.21
C GLU A 100 11.99 -2.83 -0.43
N THR A 101 12.27 -4.10 -0.59
CA THR A 101 11.31 -5.06 -1.17
C THR A 101 10.32 -5.62 -0.16
N THR A 102 10.53 -5.36 1.14
CA THR A 102 9.62 -5.81 2.20
C THR A 102 9.00 -4.60 2.89
N GLN A 103 7.69 -4.51 2.93
CA GLN A 103 6.94 -3.44 3.56
C GLN A 103 5.74 -4.00 4.34
N ASN A 104 5.31 -3.27 5.36
CA ASN A 104 4.19 -3.64 6.20
C ASN A 104 3.00 -2.72 5.94
N TYR A 105 1.81 -3.29 5.87
CA TYR A 105 0.56 -2.60 5.61
C TYR A 105 -0.50 -2.98 6.63
N ALA A 106 -1.43 -2.06 6.91
CA ALA A 106 -2.71 -2.42 7.47
C ALA A 106 -3.75 -2.43 6.34
N ILE A 107 -4.59 -3.46 6.30
CA ILE A 107 -5.71 -3.59 5.36
C ILE A 107 -6.95 -3.90 6.19
N ASN A 108 -7.92 -2.97 6.19
CA ASN A 108 -9.09 -3.00 7.11
C ASN A 108 -8.72 -3.14 8.60
N GLY A 109 -7.50 -2.71 8.97
CA GLY A 109 -6.98 -2.80 10.34
C GLY A 109 -6.17 -4.06 10.66
N ASP A 110 -6.16 -5.06 9.78
CA ASP A 110 -5.35 -6.27 9.92
C ASP A 110 -3.95 -6.03 9.34
N ALA A 111 -2.92 -6.54 10.02
CA ALA A 111 -1.54 -6.34 9.63
C ALA A 111 -1.09 -7.35 8.57
N PHE A 112 -0.40 -6.85 7.55
CA PHE A 112 0.13 -7.64 6.44
C PHE A 112 1.59 -7.27 6.16
N THR A 113 2.37 -8.27 5.78
CA THR A 113 3.71 -8.09 5.22
C THR A 113 3.67 -8.33 3.71
N ALA A 114 4.12 -7.34 2.93
CA ALA A 114 4.28 -7.43 1.49
C ALA A 114 5.75 -7.61 1.11
N VAL A 115 6.06 -8.64 0.34
CA VAL A 115 7.40 -8.90 -0.22
C VAL A 115 7.35 -8.71 -1.73
N PHE A 116 7.93 -7.63 -2.21
CA PHE A 116 7.98 -7.30 -3.63
C PHE A 116 9.19 -7.93 -4.33
N THR A 117 9.04 -8.22 -5.59
CA THR A 117 10.22 -8.47 -6.46
C THR A 117 11.02 -7.19 -6.64
N SER A 118 12.29 -7.31 -7.02
CA SER A 118 13.22 -6.17 -7.15
C SER A 118 12.78 -5.11 -8.16
N ASN A 119 11.91 -5.45 -9.10
CA ASN A 119 11.33 -4.52 -10.09
C ASN A 119 9.88 -4.12 -9.77
N PHE A 120 9.37 -4.51 -8.61
CA PHE A 120 7.99 -4.24 -8.17
C PHE A 120 6.89 -4.69 -9.15
N SER A 121 7.18 -5.72 -9.96
CA SER A 121 6.20 -6.28 -10.90
C SER A 121 5.33 -7.37 -10.29
N SER A 122 5.76 -7.94 -9.17
CA SER A 122 4.97 -8.90 -8.38
C SER A 122 5.25 -8.73 -6.90
N LEU A 123 4.32 -9.19 -6.09
CA LEU A 123 4.45 -9.22 -4.64
C LEU A 123 3.73 -10.47 -4.06
N ASP A 124 4.21 -10.90 -2.91
CA ASP A 124 3.50 -11.82 -2.03
C ASP A 124 3.06 -11.03 -0.78
N LEU A 125 1.77 -11.07 -0.51
CA LEU A 125 1.14 -10.42 0.64
C LEU A 125 0.72 -11.50 1.64
N SER A 126 1.23 -11.43 2.87
CA SER A 126 0.95 -12.38 3.94
C SER A 126 0.33 -11.67 5.13
N GLU A 127 -0.73 -12.22 5.68
CA GLU A 127 -1.34 -11.73 6.92
C GLU A 127 -0.45 -12.09 8.12
N ASP A 128 -0.19 -11.12 8.99
CA ASP A 128 0.65 -11.32 10.16
C ASP A 128 -0.11 -12.14 11.22
N GLY A 129 0.36 -13.36 11.46
CA GLY A 129 -0.27 -14.29 12.40
C GLY A 129 -1.49 -15.06 11.87
N GLY A 130 -1.82 -14.88 10.58
CA GLY A 130 -2.84 -15.61 9.84
C GLY A 130 -2.24 -16.60 8.84
N ASP A 131 -3.11 -17.35 8.19
CA ASP A 131 -2.75 -18.34 7.15
C ASP A 131 -2.94 -17.78 5.72
N LEU A 132 -3.45 -16.55 5.60
CA LEU A 132 -3.71 -15.94 4.30
C LEU A 132 -2.42 -15.51 3.62
N GLN A 133 -2.17 -16.04 2.45
CA GLN A 133 -1.09 -15.63 1.56
C GLN A 133 -1.63 -15.40 0.15
N ILE A 134 -1.36 -14.22 -0.40
CA ILE A 134 -1.83 -13.80 -1.71
C ILE A 134 -0.64 -13.47 -2.60
N SER A 135 -0.49 -14.18 -3.71
CA SER A 135 0.47 -13.81 -4.75
C SER A 135 -0.17 -12.90 -5.78
N MET A 136 0.49 -11.80 -6.09
CA MET A 136 -0.03 -10.78 -6.99
C MET A 136 1.01 -10.38 -8.04
N THR A 137 0.54 -10.12 -9.26
CA THR A 137 1.35 -9.55 -10.34
C THR A 137 0.72 -8.26 -10.84
N ARG A 138 1.56 -7.28 -11.16
CA ARG A 138 1.08 -5.98 -11.64
C ARG A 138 0.45 -6.12 -13.03
N ASN A 139 -0.71 -5.51 -13.20
CA ASN A 139 -1.39 -5.40 -14.50
C ASN A 139 -0.80 -4.29 -15.36
#